data_f7d04356e185f4abd13ec3acb2214ef0
#
_entry.id   f7d04356e185f4abd13ec3acb2214ef0
#
_cell.length_a   1.000
_cell.length_b   1.000
_cell.length_c   1.000
_cell.angle_alpha   90.00
_cell.angle_beta   90.00
_cell.angle_gamma   90.00
#
_symmetry.space_group_name_H-M   'P 1'
#
loop_
_entity.id
_entity.type
_entity.pdbx_description
1 polymer ?
#
loop_
_entity_poly.entity_id
_entity_poly.type
_entity_poly.pdbx_seq_one_letter_code
_entity_poly.pdbx_strand_id
1 'polypeptide(L)'
;MQRAPRQFASGVQRGWFAAGAALWAMVSSAGPATAAEEPIQLELRPRICTLSAHDDHCDATVAAQWKSAHDESLCLVIVGRPEIRRCWENFSSGVYTVQLTFSNDLVVQLRDAELQNVLASEAITVIREAQQLRRKRRQPWNIFY
;
A
#
# COMPACT_ATOMS: atom_id res chain seq x y z
N MET A 1 39.35 47.87 1.42
CA MET A 1 40.69 47.28 1.15
C MET A 1 40.43 45.96 0.45
N GLN A 2 40.30 46.00 -0.85
CA GLN A 2 41.27 45.72 -1.94
C GLN A 2 42.15 44.48 -1.72
N ARG A 3 41.87 43.45 -2.54
CA ARG A 3 42.82 42.92 -3.55
C ARG A 3 42.29 41.68 -4.28
N ALA A 4 41.95 41.85 -5.54
CA ALA A 4 42.06 40.86 -6.60
C ALA A 4 43.46 41.06 -7.24
N PRO A 5 43.89 40.40 -8.30
CA PRO A 5 43.72 39.07 -8.88
C PRO A 5 45.07 38.43 -9.24
N ARG A 6 45.15 37.22 -9.78
CA ARG A 6 46.23 36.83 -10.69
C ARG A 6 45.78 35.73 -11.67
N GLN A 7 45.72 36.11 -12.93
CA GLN A 7 45.78 35.26 -14.12
C GLN A 7 47.24 34.80 -14.34
N PHE A 8 47.42 33.61 -14.84
CA PHE A 8 48.53 33.18 -15.70
C PHE A 8 48.00 32.03 -16.55
N ALA A 9 47.72 32.19 -17.80
CA ALA A 9 48.60 32.25 -18.98
C ALA A 9 49.07 30.87 -19.45
N SER A 10 48.44 30.46 -20.59
CA SER A 10 49.02 29.88 -21.80
C SER A 10 50.13 28.85 -21.72
N GLY A 11 49.81 27.65 -22.22
CA GLY A 11 50.80 26.70 -22.72
C GLY A 11 50.22 25.90 -23.91
N VAL A 12 50.44 26.45 -25.10
CA VAL A 12 50.25 25.74 -26.35
C VAL A 12 51.42 24.79 -26.55
N GLN A 13 51.18 23.49 -26.65
CA GLN A 13 52.14 22.58 -27.25
C GLN A 13 51.47 21.75 -28.36
N ARG A 14 51.92 22.03 -29.57
CA ARG A 14 51.73 21.23 -30.78
C ARG A 14 52.62 20.00 -30.72
N GLY A 15 52.08 18.87 -31.14
CA GLY A 15 52.99 17.91 -31.72
C GLY A 15 52.64 16.46 -31.55
N TRP A 16 52.30 15.86 -32.65
CA TRP A 16 52.63 14.54 -33.16
C TRP A 16 51.58 13.44 -33.08
N PHE A 17 51.14 13.09 -34.28
CA PHE A 17 50.36 11.91 -34.65
C PHE A 17 51.08 10.62 -34.21
N ALA A 18 50.40 9.76 -33.54
CA ALA A 18 50.69 8.33 -33.50
C ALA A 18 49.36 7.59 -33.51
N ALA A 19 49.14 6.88 -34.61
CA ALA A 19 48.01 5.96 -34.75
C ALA A 19 48.15 4.83 -33.73
N GLY A 20 47.25 4.79 -32.76
CA GLY A 20 47.14 3.72 -31.79
C GLY A 20 45.70 3.25 -31.76
N ALA A 21 45.44 2.00 -32.20
CA ALA A 21 44.16 1.34 -32.14
C ALA A 21 43.67 1.29 -30.69
N ALA A 22 42.71 2.11 -30.33
CA ALA A 22 42.07 2.08 -29.03
C ALA A 22 41.04 0.95 -29.00
N LEU A 23 41.42 -0.16 -28.33
CA LEU A 23 40.46 -1.16 -27.85
C LEU A 23 39.55 -0.48 -26.82
N TRP A 24 38.30 -0.25 -27.22
CA TRP A 24 37.27 0.20 -26.33
C TRP A 24 36.86 -0.97 -25.40
N ALA A 25 37.47 -1.03 -24.24
CA ALA A 25 36.96 -1.86 -23.15
C ALA A 25 35.64 -1.24 -22.66
N MET A 26 34.50 -1.83 -23.07
CA MET A 26 33.21 -1.50 -22.47
C MET A 26 33.25 -1.96 -21.00
N VAL A 27 33.55 -1.07 -20.11
CA VAL A 27 33.35 -1.25 -18.68
C VAL A 27 31.83 -1.15 -18.44
N SER A 28 31.16 -2.31 -18.42
CA SER A 28 29.79 -2.41 -17.93
C SER A 28 29.79 -2.09 -16.45
N SER A 29 29.49 -0.86 -16.09
CA SER A 29 29.18 -0.47 -14.72
C SER A 29 27.85 -1.12 -14.33
N ALA A 30 27.92 -2.30 -13.72
CA ALA A 30 26.79 -2.84 -12.98
C ALA A 30 26.53 -1.88 -11.81
N GLY A 31 25.52 -1.01 -11.95
CA GLY A 31 25.02 -0.19 -10.84
C GLY A 31 24.55 -1.09 -9.70
N PRO A 32 24.67 -0.65 -8.44
CA PRO A 32 24.13 -1.40 -7.31
C PRO A 32 22.63 -1.62 -7.55
N ALA A 33 22.21 -2.88 -7.61
CA ALA A 33 20.80 -3.23 -7.57
C ALA A 33 20.29 -2.73 -6.22
N THR A 34 19.48 -1.65 -6.24
CA THR A 34 18.75 -1.21 -5.07
C THR A 34 17.78 -2.35 -4.75
N ALA A 35 18.02 -3.08 -3.66
CA ALA A 35 17.08 -4.05 -3.15
C ALA A 35 15.77 -3.30 -2.92
N ALA A 36 14.72 -3.65 -3.68
CA ALA A 36 13.39 -3.11 -3.45
C ALA A 36 12.98 -3.52 -2.03
N GLU A 37 12.75 -2.55 -1.16
CA GLU A 37 12.27 -2.78 0.19
C GLU A 37 10.92 -3.49 0.07
N GLU A 38 10.84 -4.69 0.66
CA GLU A 38 9.64 -5.52 0.57
C GLU A 38 8.49 -4.80 1.33
N PRO A 39 7.34 -4.55 0.67
CA PRO A 39 6.27 -3.78 1.28
C PRO A 39 5.69 -4.52 2.49
N ILE A 40 5.27 -3.76 3.51
CA ILE A 40 4.58 -4.30 4.68
C ILE A 40 3.26 -4.94 4.22
N GLN A 41 3.05 -6.19 4.62
CA GLN A 41 1.85 -6.94 4.30
C GLN A 41 0.81 -6.77 5.39
N LEU A 42 -0.44 -6.47 5.01
CA LEU A 42 -1.59 -6.40 5.91
C LEU A 42 -2.65 -7.38 5.41
N GLU A 43 -3.17 -8.21 6.28
CA GLU A 43 -4.25 -9.15 5.99
C GLU A 43 -5.40 -8.94 6.97
N LEU A 44 -6.63 -8.89 6.45
CA LEU A 44 -7.85 -8.80 7.25
C LEU A 44 -8.69 -10.07 7.13
N ARG A 45 -9.35 -10.45 8.21
CA ARG A 45 -10.36 -11.51 8.26
C ARG A 45 -11.53 -11.09 9.13
N PRO A 46 -12.77 -11.18 8.64
CA PRO A 46 -13.19 -11.49 7.27
C PRO A 46 -12.84 -10.35 6.30
N ARG A 47 -12.78 -10.65 4.99
CA ARG A 47 -12.59 -9.64 3.92
C ARG A 47 -13.92 -9.12 3.38
N ILE A 48 -14.99 -9.88 3.61
CA ILE A 48 -16.32 -9.58 3.09
C ILE A 48 -17.32 -9.80 4.21
N CYS A 49 -18.29 -8.89 4.31
CA CYS A 49 -19.50 -9.08 5.07
C CYS A 49 -20.70 -9.00 4.15
N THR A 50 -21.57 -10.01 4.18
CA THR A 50 -22.80 -10.03 3.40
C THR A 50 -23.98 -9.68 4.31
N LEU A 51 -24.69 -8.60 3.98
CA LEU A 51 -25.93 -8.19 4.64
C LEU A 51 -27.11 -8.79 3.92
N SER A 52 -27.99 -9.46 4.65
CA SER A 52 -29.28 -9.89 4.14
C SER A 52 -30.22 -8.68 3.96
N ALA A 53 -31.35 -8.90 3.30
CA ALA A 53 -32.33 -7.84 3.05
C ALA A 53 -32.92 -7.20 4.33
N HIS A 54 -32.74 -7.86 5.47
CA HIS A 54 -33.30 -7.45 6.76
C HIS A 54 -32.25 -6.89 7.73
N ASP A 55 -30.94 -6.99 7.35
CA ASP A 55 -29.85 -6.56 8.19
C ASP A 55 -29.36 -5.17 7.77
N ASP A 56 -29.22 -4.28 8.75
CA ASP A 56 -28.75 -2.91 8.51
C ASP A 56 -27.25 -2.76 8.75
N HIS A 57 -26.64 -3.70 9.45
CA HIS A 57 -25.24 -3.65 9.84
C HIS A 57 -24.62 -5.04 9.95
N CYS A 58 -23.31 -5.07 9.83
CA CYS A 58 -22.46 -6.23 10.08
C CYS A 58 -21.98 -6.19 11.53
N ASP A 59 -22.10 -7.29 12.25
CA ASP A 59 -21.39 -7.54 13.49
C ASP A 59 -20.34 -8.61 13.24
N ALA A 60 -19.08 -8.22 13.27
CA ALA A 60 -17.99 -9.13 12.97
C ALA A 60 -16.80 -8.96 13.93
N THR A 61 -16.20 -10.09 14.27
CA THR A 61 -14.88 -10.11 14.90
C THR A 61 -13.83 -9.99 13.80
N VAL A 62 -13.22 -8.82 13.69
CA VAL A 62 -12.19 -8.51 12.70
C VAL A 62 -10.82 -8.83 13.28
N ALA A 63 -10.09 -9.71 12.60
CA ALA A 63 -8.69 -9.98 12.88
C ALA A 63 -7.83 -9.32 11.81
N ALA A 64 -6.94 -8.45 12.21
CA ALA A 64 -5.93 -7.83 11.36
C ALA A 64 -4.57 -8.42 11.71
N GLN A 65 -3.87 -8.93 10.72
CA GLN A 65 -2.52 -9.47 10.85
C GLN A 65 -1.59 -8.71 9.90
N TRP A 66 -0.43 -8.31 10.40
CA TRP A 66 0.58 -7.65 9.59
C TRP A 66 1.94 -8.32 9.72
N LYS A 67 2.77 -8.15 8.69
CA LYS A 67 4.14 -8.67 8.62
C LYS A 67 5.01 -7.72 7.81
N SER A 68 6.25 -7.53 8.27
CA SER A 68 7.32 -6.78 7.59
C SER A 68 8.59 -7.62 7.51
N ALA A 69 9.49 -7.26 6.61
CA ALA A 69 10.83 -7.85 6.52
C ALA A 69 11.76 -7.38 7.65
N HIS A 70 11.47 -6.23 8.26
CA HIS A 70 12.24 -5.60 9.32
C HIS A 70 11.36 -5.28 10.53
N ASP A 71 12.01 -5.00 11.66
CA ASP A 71 11.31 -4.53 12.84
C ASP A 71 10.84 -3.09 12.62
N GLU A 72 9.53 -2.87 12.83
CA GLU A 72 8.84 -1.62 12.55
C GLU A 72 8.19 -1.06 13.82
N SER A 73 8.10 0.25 13.88
CA SER A 73 7.27 0.96 14.84
C SER A 73 6.09 1.57 14.11
N LEU A 74 4.92 0.98 14.28
CA LEU A 74 3.72 1.34 13.51
C LEU A 74 2.43 1.18 14.32
N CYS A 75 1.38 1.82 13.85
CA CYS A 75 0.05 1.75 14.44
C CYS A 75 -0.98 1.26 13.42
N LEU A 76 -1.82 0.35 13.82
CA LEU A 76 -3.04 -0.01 13.11
C LEU A 76 -4.15 0.95 13.52
N VAL A 77 -4.84 1.52 12.54
CA VAL A 77 -5.98 2.42 12.73
C VAL A 77 -7.13 2.02 11.82
N ILE A 78 -8.35 2.32 12.24
CA ILE A 78 -9.55 2.14 11.43
C ILE A 78 -10.01 3.53 10.98
N VAL A 79 -10.12 3.71 9.66
CA VAL A 79 -10.56 4.99 9.07
C VAL A 79 -11.96 5.33 9.56
N GLY A 80 -12.12 6.57 10.08
CA GLY A 80 -13.39 7.03 10.65
C GLY A 80 -13.64 6.59 12.10
N ARG A 81 -12.72 5.84 12.73
CA ARG A 81 -12.83 5.38 14.12
C ARG A 81 -11.50 5.57 14.87
N PRO A 82 -11.12 6.80 15.20
CA PRO A 82 -9.82 7.10 15.79
C PRO A 82 -9.62 6.50 17.18
N GLU A 83 -10.71 6.13 17.86
CA GLU A 83 -10.69 5.45 19.16
C GLU A 83 -10.15 4.02 19.08
N ILE A 84 -10.24 3.39 17.89
CA ILE A 84 -9.77 2.02 17.68
C ILE A 84 -8.38 2.09 17.06
N ARG A 85 -7.37 1.91 17.92
CA ARG A 85 -5.97 1.96 17.55
C ARG A 85 -5.15 0.95 18.33
N ARG A 86 -4.19 0.30 17.65
CA ARG A 86 -3.19 -0.56 18.27
C ARG A 86 -1.83 -0.25 17.70
N CYS A 87 -0.85 0.04 18.54
CA CYS A 87 0.53 0.31 18.14
C CYS A 87 1.47 -0.81 18.59
N TRP A 88 2.54 -1.00 17.83
CA TRP A 88 3.67 -1.87 18.11
C TRP A 88 4.95 -1.07 17.94
N GLU A 89 5.95 -1.38 18.76
CA GLU A 89 7.28 -0.76 18.72
C GLU A 89 8.34 -1.85 18.55
N ASN A 90 9.13 -1.78 17.50
CA ASN A 90 10.19 -2.75 17.17
C ASN A 90 9.68 -4.20 17.04
N PHE A 91 8.64 -4.41 16.22
CA PHE A 91 8.15 -5.73 15.87
C PHE A 91 8.15 -5.90 14.35
N SER A 92 8.40 -7.12 13.88
CA SER A 92 8.30 -7.49 12.46
C SER A 92 6.94 -8.08 12.10
N SER A 93 6.06 -8.30 13.07
CA SER A 93 4.69 -8.77 12.85
C SER A 93 3.80 -8.46 14.03
N GLY A 94 2.48 -8.44 13.79
CA GLY A 94 1.51 -8.26 14.85
C GLY A 94 0.13 -8.75 14.46
N VAL A 95 -0.69 -9.02 15.47
CA VAL A 95 -2.10 -9.39 15.31
C VAL A 95 -2.94 -8.52 16.23
N TYR A 96 -4.05 -8.03 15.70
CA TYR A 96 -5.06 -7.31 16.48
C TYR A 96 -6.44 -7.83 16.13
N THR A 97 -7.21 -8.17 17.15
CA THR A 97 -8.56 -8.68 17.02
C THR A 97 -9.52 -7.77 17.75
N VAL A 98 -10.59 -7.35 17.07
CA VAL A 98 -11.58 -6.43 17.63
C VAL A 98 -12.97 -6.78 17.09
N GLN A 99 -13.99 -6.65 17.93
CA GLN A 99 -15.39 -6.80 17.51
C GLN A 99 -15.91 -5.45 17.03
N LEU A 100 -16.48 -5.42 15.84
CA LEU A 100 -16.94 -4.20 15.18
C LEU A 100 -18.33 -4.37 14.60
N THR A 101 -19.12 -3.29 14.70
CA THR A 101 -20.40 -3.10 14.02
C THR A 101 -20.23 -2.04 12.94
N PHE A 102 -20.57 -2.35 11.69
CA PHE A 102 -20.42 -1.43 10.56
C PHE A 102 -21.44 -1.72 9.47
N SER A 103 -21.85 -0.68 8.72
CA SER A 103 -22.87 -0.76 7.68
C SER A 103 -22.32 -0.51 6.28
N ASN A 104 -21.10 0.00 6.20
CA ASN A 104 -20.40 0.32 4.96
C ASN A 104 -19.01 -0.30 4.99
N ASP A 105 -18.31 -0.27 3.87
CA ASP A 105 -16.95 -0.75 3.77
C ASP A 105 -16.07 -0.16 4.89
N LEU A 106 -15.26 -1.02 5.48
CA LEU A 106 -14.38 -0.66 6.58
C LEU A 106 -12.95 -0.70 6.10
N VAL A 107 -12.26 0.43 6.19
CA VAL A 107 -10.85 0.54 5.79
C VAL A 107 -9.97 0.51 7.02
N VAL A 108 -9.01 -0.41 7.02
CA VAL A 108 -7.97 -0.56 8.04
C VAL A 108 -6.63 -0.17 7.44
N GLN A 109 -5.88 0.65 8.15
CA GLN A 109 -4.57 1.14 7.71
C GLN A 109 -3.50 0.85 8.75
N LEU A 110 -2.33 0.48 8.26
CA LEU A 110 -1.09 0.57 9.04
C LEU A 110 -0.44 1.90 8.74
N ARG A 111 -0.10 2.64 9.78
CA ARG A 111 0.58 3.93 9.69
C ARG A 111 1.87 3.91 10.49
N ASP A 112 2.79 4.80 10.15
CA ASP A 112 3.96 5.04 10.96
C ASP A 112 3.61 5.44 12.41
N ALA A 113 4.58 5.44 13.31
CA ALA A 113 4.36 5.77 14.72
C ALA A 113 3.80 7.17 14.93
N GLU A 114 4.10 8.11 14.04
CA GLU A 114 3.63 9.50 14.03
C GLU A 114 2.25 9.65 13.37
N LEU A 115 1.68 8.58 12.81
CA LEU A 115 0.39 8.55 12.10
C LEU A 115 0.32 9.44 10.84
N GLN A 116 1.47 9.81 10.28
CA GLN A 116 1.56 10.70 9.14
C GLN A 116 1.46 9.94 7.81
N ASN A 117 2.12 8.78 7.71
CA ASN A 117 2.21 8.02 6.47
C ASN A 117 1.44 6.72 6.57
N VAL A 118 0.76 6.35 5.48
CA VAL A 118 0.11 5.05 5.33
C VAL A 118 1.12 4.07 4.75
N LEU A 119 1.42 3.00 5.49
CA LEU A 119 2.37 1.96 5.11
C LEU A 119 1.68 0.81 4.37
N ALA A 120 0.46 0.46 4.80
CA ALA A 120 -0.39 -0.52 4.14
C ALA A 120 -1.87 -0.20 4.41
N SER A 121 -2.75 -0.62 3.51
CA SER A 121 -4.19 -0.39 3.63
C SER A 121 -4.96 -1.57 3.04
N GLU A 122 -5.97 -2.05 3.77
CA GLU A 122 -6.87 -3.10 3.35
C GLU A 122 -8.31 -2.75 3.74
N ALA A 123 -9.28 -3.31 3.02
CA ALA A 123 -10.70 -3.03 3.26
C ALA A 123 -11.50 -4.32 3.47
N ILE A 124 -12.52 -4.22 4.32
CA ILE A 124 -13.60 -5.20 4.41
C ILE A 124 -14.77 -4.66 3.60
N THR A 125 -15.18 -5.39 2.58
CA THR A 125 -16.28 -4.99 1.69
C THR A 125 -17.61 -5.45 2.25
N VAL A 126 -18.60 -4.55 2.28
CA VAL A 126 -19.98 -4.86 2.65
C VAL A 126 -20.80 -5.10 1.40
N ILE A 127 -21.27 -6.33 1.23
CA ILE A 127 -22.14 -6.72 0.11
C ILE A 127 -23.57 -6.80 0.62
N ARG A 128 -24.50 -6.07 -0.01
CA ARG A 128 -25.92 -6.16 0.26
C ARG A 128 -26.57 -7.12 -0.72
N GLU A 129 -27.23 -8.15 -0.21
CA GLU A 129 -28.05 -9.01 -1.07
C GLU A 129 -29.17 -8.18 -1.67
N ALA A 130 -29.16 -8.02 -3.01
CA ALA A 130 -30.26 -7.41 -3.70
C ALA A 130 -31.50 -8.28 -3.45
N GLN A 131 -32.57 -7.67 -2.94
CA GLN A 131 -33.91 -8.33 -2.94
C GLN A 131 -34.20 -8.73 -4.38
N GLN A 132 -34.05 -10.00 -4.69
CA GLN A 132 -34.62 -10.54 -5.91
C GLN A 132 -36.12 -10.35 -5.81
N LEU A 133 -36.59 -9.22 -6.33
CA LEU A 133 -37.99 -9.07 -6.67
C LEU A 133 -38.29 -10.26 -7.57
N ARG A 134 -38.87 -11.32 -6.98
CA ARG A 134 -39.49 -12.39 -7.76
C ARG A 134 -40.52 -11.69 -8.64
N ARG A 135 -40.11 -11.32 -9.85
CA ARG A 135 -41.05 -11.05 -10.93
C ARG A 135 -41.87 -12.33 -11.02
N LYS A 136 -43.08 -12.29 -10.41
CA LYS A 136 -44.10 -13.25 -10.66
C LYS A 136 -44.24 -13.27 -12.19
N ARG A 137 -43.58 -14.22 -12.84
CA ARG A 137 -43.84 -14.49 -14.26
C ARG A 137 -45.31 -14.80 -14.32
N ARG A 138 -46.10 -13.81 -14.73
CA ARG A 138 -47.46 -14.08 -15.16
C ARG A 138 -47.31 -15.09 -16.27
N GLN A 139 -47.74 -16.31 -16.01
CA GLN A 139 -47.75 -17.35 -17.02
C GLN A 139 -48.70 -16.87 -18.11
N PRO A 140 -48.25 -16.72 -19.37
CA PRO A 140 -49.08 -16.18 -20.45
C PRO A 140 -50.15 -17.16 -20.95
N TRP A 141 -50.33 -18.28 -20.27
CA TRP A 141 -51.18 -19.39 -20.69
C TRP A 141 -52.62 -19.35 -20.13
N ASN A 142 -52.97 -18.39 -19.31
CA ASN A 142 -54.36 -18.27 -18.77
C ASN A 142 -55.24 -17.36 -19.63
N ILE A 143 -55.09 -17.39 -20.96
CA ILE A 143 -55.95 -16.59 -21.87
C ILE A 143 -57.10 -17.46 -22.48
N PHE A 144 -57.18 -18.72 -22.14
CA PHE A 144 -58.23 -19.59 -22.64
C PHE A 144 -59.12 -20.11 -21.51
N TYR A 145 -60.06 -19.27 -21.06
CA TYR A 145 -61.36 -19.59 -20.50
C TYR A 145 -62.23 -18.34 -20.54
#